data_569ece083a7ab81ef7ea9c21e7451da4
#
_entry.id   569ece083a7ab81ef7ea9c21e7451da4
#
_cell.length_a   1.000
_cell.length_b   1.000
_cell.length_c   1.000
_cell.angle_alpha   90.00
_cell.angle_beta   90.00
_cell.angle_gamma   90.00
#
_symmetry.space_group_name_H-M   'P 1'
#
loop_
_entity.id
_entity.type
_entity.pdbx_description
1 polymer ?
#
loop_
_entity_poly.entity_id
_entity_poly.type
_entity_poly.pdbx_seq_one_letter_code
_entity_poly.pdbx_strand_id
1 'polypeptide(L)'
;MKASQFFISTLKEAPAEAALASHKLMIRAGLIKANASGLYTWMPMGLRVLRKVENIVREEMAHAGSVELLMPVVQPAELWQESGRWEFYGKELLRLKDRHDRDFCMGPTCEEVIADIVRKEINSYKQLPKNFYHIQTKFRDEVRPRFGVMRAREFVMKDAYSFHADYASLQTTYDAMYDAYCRIFTRLGLEFRPVAADTGSIGGTGSHEFQVLAESGEDVIAYSDTSDYAANIELAPTLPLKGERAAAQAELAKVHTPNVKTIDSLVDFLSIPIEKTLKSIVVEGENEGEIVLLLLRGDHEFNDIKAEKLAGVKSPLTMADPAAIRAQFGANGGSLGPVGFTGKVYADFATEKGADWVIGANEDDYHYIGFNFGRDAAEPEFVDLRNVVEGDESPDGQGCLKLARGIEVGHVFQLRDKYTQAMNVSFLDNNGKSQIMEMGCYGIGITRVVAAAIEQNNDEKGIIWTKAMAPFEVVIVPMNYKKSDAVREAADKIYAELLAAGADVLLDDRDDRAGVLLNDSELLGIPHRIVIGDRALKEGNVEYAERRDNEAQTVPTGEIAAKVLAALK
;
A
#
# COMPACT_ATOMS: atom_id res chain seq x y z
N MET A 1 1.77 -4.26 34.50
CA MET A 1 1.78 -5.71 34.17
C MET A 1 3.12 -6.31 34.59
N LYS A 2 3.15 -7.50 35.21
CA LYS A 2 4.40 -8.24 35.49
C LYS A 2 4.68 -9.25 34.38
N ALA A 3 5.93 -9.35 33.91
CA ALA A 3 6.33 -10.24 32.82
C ALA A 3 6.10 -11.71 33.14
N SER A 4 6.25 -12.12 34.43
CA SER A 4 5.92 -13.48 34.88
C SER A 4 4.44 -13.86 34.73
N GLN A 5 3.55 -12.89 34.60
CA GLN A 5 2.11 -13.05 34.39
C GLN A 5 1.69 -12.73 32.93
N PHE A 6 2.60 -12.19 32.14
CA PHE A 6 2.40 -11.84 30.75
C PHE A 6 3.22 -12.77 29.86
N PHE A 7 2.66 -13.22 28.73
CA PHE A 7 3.36 -14.16 27.88
C PHE A 7 4.31 -13.43 26.92
N ILE A 8 5.61 -13.40 27.25
CA ILE A 8 6.68 -12.88 26.39
C ILE A 8 7.38 -14.07 25.74
N SER A 9 7.47 -14.07 24.39
CA SER A 9 8.06 -15.15 23.60
C SER A 9 9.00 -14.60 22.55
N THR A 10 10.17 -14.14 22.96
CA THR A 10 11.21 -13.62 22.07
C THR A 10 12.03 -14.74 21.44
N LEU A 11 12.60 -14.47 20.27
CA LEU A 11 13.50 -15.36 19.55
C LEU A 11 14.83 -14.63 19.26
N LYS A 12 15.93 -15.37 19.38
CA LYS A 12 17.26 -14.83 19.05
C LYS A 12 17.41 -14.54 17.56
N GLU A 13 16.89 -15.43 16.72
CA GLU A 13 17.01 -15.36 15.26
C GLU A 13 15.63 -15.39 14.60
N ALA A 14 15.52 -14.75 13.44
CA ALA A 14 14.33 -14.81 12.62
C ALA A 14 14.38 -16.04 11.69
N PRO A 15 13.22 -16.58 11.27
CA PRO A 15 13.17 -17.59 10.24
C PRO A 15 13.80 -17.08 8.93
N ALA A 16 14.39 -18.00 8.14
CA ALA A 16 15.09 -17.66 6.90
C ALA A 16 14.18 -17.02 5.83
N GLU A 17 12.89 -17.36 5.84
CA GLU A 17 11.88 -16.81 4.96
C GLU A 17 11.46 -15.36 5.28
N ALA A 18 11.81 -14.85 6.45
CA ALA A 18 11.52 -13.47 6.83
C ALA A 18 12.51 -12.53 6.14
N ALA A 19 12.08 -11.87 5.06
CA ALA A 19 12.95 -10.97 4.29
C ALA A 19 13.01 -9.55 4.87
N LEU A 20 11.84 -8.93 5.13
CA LEU A 20 11.73 -7.55 5.60
C LEU A 20 12.02 -7.41 7.10
N ALA A 21 12.46 -6.20 7.49
CA ALA A 21 12.75 -5.85 8.89
C ALA A 21 11.51 -6.05 9.78
N SER A 22 10.35 -5.57 9.36
CA SER A 22 9.09 -5.75 10.10
C SER A 22 8.77 -7.23 10.34
N HIS A 23 8.87 -8.07 9.32
CA HIS A 23 8.58 -9.50 9.44
C HIS A 23 9.55 -10.18 10.41
N LYS A 24 10.86 -9.92 10.29
CA LYS A 24 11.88 -10.44 11.20
C LYS A 24 11.62 -10.02 12.65
N LEU A 25 11.41 -8.72 12.86
CA LEU A 25 11.25 -8.16 14.19
C LEU A 25 9.93 -8.55 14.85
N MET A 26 8.82 -8.62 14.12
CA MET A 26 7.54 -9.07 14.65
C MET A 26 7.61 -10.51 15.17
N ILE A 27 8.29 -11.42 14.44
CA ILE A 27 8.49 -12.81 14.87
C ILE A 27 9.47 -12.87 16.06
N ARG A 28 10.62 -12.19 15.97
CA ARG A 28 11.63 -12.19 17.01
C ARG A 28 11.12 -11.61 18.34
N ALA A 29 10.40 -10.49 18.27
CA ALA A 29 9.79 -9.85 19.44
C ALA A 29 8.54 -10.58 19.97
N GLY A 30 8.13 -11.66 19.34
CA GLY A 30 6.96 -12.43 19.77
C GLY A 30 5.65 -11.66 19.62
N LEU A 31 5.53 -10.79 18.62
CA LEU A 31 4.28 -10.08 18.31
C LEU A 31 3.31 -10.97 17.54
N ILE A 32 3.84 -11.82 16.67
CA ILE A 32 3.09 -12.75 15.84
C ILE A 32 3.73 -14.14 15.82
N LYS A 33 2.92 -15.16 15.53
CA LYS A 33 3.36 -16.54 15.25
C LYS A 33 2.71 -17.01 13.97
N ALA A 34 3.49 -17.58 13.05
CA ALA A 34 2.97 -18.18 11.84
C ALA A 34 2.23 -19.50 12.15
N ASN A 35 1.02 -19.64 11.62
CA ASN A 35 0.24 -20.87 11.64
C ASN A 35 0.32 -21.60 10.30
N ALA A 36 0.24 -20.85 9.21
CA ALA A 36 0.44 -21.28 7.84
C ALA A 36 0.88 -20.09 6.99
N SER A 37 1.19 -20.30 5.72
CA SER A 37 1.54 -19.22 4.79
C SER A 37 0.45 -18.15 4.75
N GLY A 38 0.76 -16.92 5.14
CA GLY A 38 -0.17 -15.79 5.20
C GLY A 38 -1.19 -15.84 6.34
N LEU A 39 -1.05 -16.76 7.30
CA LEU A 39 -1.93 -16.87 8.47
C LEU A 39 -1.10 -16.74 9.76
N TYR A 40 -1.43 -15.74 10.60
CA TYR A 40 -0.67 -15.42 11.80
C TYR A 40 -1.56 -15.31 13.03
N THR A 41 -1.09 -15.89 14.14
CA THR A 41 -1.63 -15.58 15.46
C THR A 41 -0.97 -14.31 15.98
N TRP A 42 -1.78 -13.33 16.37
CA TRP A 42 -1.32 -12.16 17.10
C TRP A 42 -1.13 -12.51 18.58
N MET A 43 0.11 -12.47 19.04
CA MET A 43 0.49 -12.80 20.40
C MET A 43 0.15 -11.63 21.34
N PRO A 44 0.14 -11.83 22.68
CA PRO A 44 -0.29 -10.79 23.63
C PRO A 44 0.40 -9.43 23.42
N MET A 45 1.71 -9.41 23.14
CA MET A 45 2.46 -8.17 22.91
C MET A 45 1.99 -7.48 21.61
N GLY A 46 1.86 -8.22 20.52
CA GLY A 46 1.38 -7.70 19.24
C GLY A 46 -0.07 -7.26 19.30
N LEU A 47 -0.91 -8.00 20.02
CA LEU A 47 -2.33 -7.64 20.17
C LEU A 47 -2.51 -6.31 20.91
N ARG A 48 -1.65 -5.99 21.89
CA ARG A 48 -1.68 -4.68 22.56
C ARG A 48 -1.42 -3.54 21.56
N VAL A 49 -0.42 -3.69 20.68
CA VAL A 49 -0.13 -2.72 19.63
C VAL A 49 -1.32 -2.58 18.67
N LEU A 50 -1.86 -3.71 18.19
CA LEU A 50 -3.01 -3.73 17.29
C LEU A 50 -4.21 -2.98 17.88
N ARG A 51 -4.53 -3.22 19.17
CA ARG A 51 -5.63 -2.55 19.86
C ARG A 51 -5.43 -1.04 20.01
N LYS A 52 -4.19 -0.57 20.21
CA LYS A 52 -3.88 0.87 20.25
C LYS A 52 -4.14 1.53 18.90
N VAL A 53 -3.75 0.88 17.80
CA VAL A 53 -4.06 1.36 16.45
C VAL A 53 -5.58 1.40 16.22
N GLU A 54 -6.29 0.32 16.54
CA GLU A 54 -7.75 0.25 16.42
C GLU A 54 -8.46 1.37 17.21
N ASN A 55 -7.98 1.69 18.42
CA ASN A 55 -8.60 2.73 19.25
C ASN A 55 -8.43 4.12 18.63
N ILE A 56 -7.24 4.46 18.12
CA ILE A 56 -7.02 5.73 17.42
C ILE A 56 -7.93 5.82 16.18
N VAL A 57 -8.07 4.74 15.45
CA VAL A 57 -8.96 4.67 14.28
C VAL A 57 -10.42 4.89 14.70
N ARG A 58 -10.91 4.24 15.77
CA ARG A 58 -12.28 4.44 16.28
C ARG A 58 -12.54 5.88 16.68
N GLU A 59 -11.61 6.51 17.37
CA GLU A 59 -11.75 7.91 17.79
C GLU A 59 -11.87 8.84 16.58
N GLU A 60 -11.03 8.66 15.56
CA GLU A 60 -11.09 9.51 14.37
C GLU A 60 -12.32 9.20 13.49
N MET A 61 -12.78 7.95 13.45
CA MET A 61 -14.05 7.63 12.78
C MET A 61 -15.23 8.29 13.47
N ALA A 62 -15.26 8.30 14.81
CA ALA A 62 -16.29 9.00 15.58
C ALA A 62 -16.25 10.51 15.33
N HIS A 63 -15.07 11.13 15.28
CA HIS A 63 -14.90 12.55 14.93
C HIS A 63 -15.36 12.87 13.50
N ALA A 64 -15.20 11.93 12.57
CA ALA A 64 -15.70 12.07 11.20
C ALA A 64 -17.21 11.77 11.06
N GLY A 65 -17.92 11.47 12.16
CA GLY A 65 -19.36 11.19 12.15
C GLY A 65 -19.73 9.81 11.61
N SER A 66 -18.78 8.88 11.53
CA SER A 66 -19.01 7.50 11.11
C SER A 66 -19.52 6.64 12.28
N VAL A 67 -20.44 5.73 12.02
CA VAL A 67 -21.10 4.87 13.04
C VAL A 67 -20.58 3.45 12.94
N GLU A 68 -20.11 2.89 14.07
CA GLU A 68 -19.61 1.53 14.12
C GLU A 68 -20.74 0.50 14.06
N LEU A 69 -20.57 -0.53 13.24
CA LEU A 69 -21.38 -1.74 13.18
C LEU A 69 -20.46 -2.96 13.04
N LEU A 70 -21.00 -4.16 13.03
CA LEU A 70 -20.19 -5.39 12.79
C LEU A 70 -20.94 -6.30 11.84
N MET A 71 -20.39 -6.48 10.64
CA MET A 71 -20.93 -7.36 9.61
C MET A 71 -20.29 -8.75 9.69
N PRO A 72 -20.96 -9.80 9.14
CA PRO A 72 -20.40 -11.15 9.14
C PRO A 72 -19.18 -11.28 8.23
N VAL A 73 -18.24 -12.19 8.58
CA VAL A 73 -17.09 -12.52 7.74
C VAL A 73 -17.51 -13.43 6.58
N VAL A 74 -18.38 -14.42 6.88
CA VAL A 74 -18.93 -15.32 5.85
C VAL A 74 -20.12 -14.63 5.19
N GLN A 75 -20.06 -14.51 3.86
CA GLN A 75 -21.03 -13.76 3.07
C GLN A 75 -21.71 -14.65 2.06
N PRO A 76 -23.04 -14.48 1.83
CA PRO A 76 -23.77 -15.29 0.86
C PRO A 76 -23.38 -14.92 -0.57
N ALA A 77 -23.27 -15.93 -1.43
CA ALA A 77 -22.88 -15.77 -2.84
C ALA A 77 -23.86 -14.89 -3.61
N GLU A 78 -25.14 -14.90 -3.26
CA GLU A 78 -26.18 -14.16 -3.95
C GLU A 78 -25.90 -12.65 -4.02
N LEU A 79 -25.36 -12.05 -2.94
CA LEU A 79 -25.00 -10.63 -2.91
C LEU A 79 -23.87 -10.32 -3.88
N TRP A 80 -22.89 -11.20 -3.96
CA TRP A 80 -21.75 -11.09 -4.88
C TRP A 80 -22.13 -11.32 -6.34
N GLN A 81 -23.10 -12.19 -6.58
CA GLN A 81 -23.69 -12.44 -7.90
C GLN A 81 -24.49 -11.20 -8.34
N GLU A 82 -25.27 -10.60 -7.44
CA GLU A 82 -26.03 -9.39 -7.71
C GLU A 82 -25.16 -8.20 -8.08
N SER A 83 -24.02 -8.00 -7.42
CA SER A 83 -23.06 -6.96 -7.76
C SER A 83 -22.24 -7.27 -9.03
N GLY A 84 -22.30 -8.50 -9.55
CA GLY A 84 -21.50 -8.99 -10.67
C GLY A 84 -20.06 -9.37 -10.29
N ARG A 85 -19.69 -9.25 -9.01
CA ARG A 85 -18.29 -9.50 -8.56
C ARG A 85 -17.99 -10.96 -8.27
N TRP A 86 -18.98 -11.86 -8.21
CA TRP A 86 -18.74 -13.27 -7.93
C TRP A 86 -17.74 -13.91 -8.90
N GLU A 87 -17.87 -13.66 -10.19
CA GLU A 87 -16.92 -14.14 -11.20
C GLU A 87 -15.73 -13.19 -11.39
N PHE A 88 -16.00 -11.89 -11.39
CA PHE A 88 -15.00 -10.86 -11.67
C PHE A 88 -13.86 -10.81 -10.63
N TYR A 89 -14.15 -11.06 -9.34
CA TYR A 89 -13.12 -11.03 -8.29
C TYR A 89 -12.06 -12.13 -8.44
N GLY A 90 -12.36 -13.17 -9.18
CA GLY A 90 -11.42 -14.22 -9.51
C GLY A 90 -11.11 -15.19 -8.36
N LYS A 91 -9.88 -15.72 -8.36
CA LYS A 91 -9.45 -16.80 -7.46
C LYS A 91 -9.12 -16.33 -6.05
N GLU A 92 -8.90 -15.03 -5.85
CA GLU A 92 -8.66 -14.47 -4.52
C GLU A 92 -9.90 -14.49 -3.63
N LEU A 93 -11.09 -14.61 -4.20
CA LEU A 93 -12.32 -14.82 -3.46
C LEU A 93 -12.40 -16.29 -3.01
N LEU A 94 -12.15 -16.56 -1.73
CA LEU A 94 -12.28 -17.91 -1.17
C LEU A 94 -13.76 -18.30 -1.07
N ARG A 95 -14.20 -19.18 -1.96
CA ARG A 95 -15.56 -19.70 -2.02
C ARG A 95 -15.69 -20.98 -1.21
N LEU A 96 -16.82 -21.15 -0.55
CA LEU A 96 -17.14 -22.31 0.28
C LEU A 96 -18.62 -22.67 0.17
N LYS A 97 -18.95 -23.88 0.56
CA LYS A 97 -20.33 -24.36 0.68
C LYS A 97 -20.69 -24.65 2.13
N ASP A 98 -21.91 -24.35 2.51
CA ASP A 98 -22.43 -24.78 3.79
C ASP A 98 -22.90 -26.27 3.73
N ARG A 99 -23.39 -26.80 4.85
CA ARG A 99 -23.91 -28.17 4.94
C ARG A 99 -25.13 -28.44 4.06
N HIS A 100 -25.73 -27.43 3.47
CA HIS A 100 -26.88 -27.50 2.59
C HIS A 100 -26.53 -27.23 1.14
N ASP A 101 -25.23 -27.29 0.78
CA ASP A 101 -24.67 -26.97 -0.55
C ASP A 101 -24.94 -25.55 -1.07
N ARG A 102 -25.24 -24.60 -0.17
CA ARG A 102 -25.38 -23.20 -0.54
C ARG A 102 -24.00 -22.54 -0.63
N ASP A 103 -23.82 -21.73 -1.66
CA ASP A 103 -22.57 -21.04 -1.92
C ASP A 103 -22.39 -19.79 -1.02
N PHE A 104 -21.20 -19.65 -0.45
CA PHE A 104 -20.74 -18.53 0.35
C PHE A 104 -19.32 -18.16 -0.03
N CYS A 105 -18.83 -17.04 0.50
CA CYS A 105 -17.40 -16.70 0.47
C CYS A 105 -16.93 -16.17 1.82
N MET A 106 -15.62 -16.23 2.03
CA MET A 106 -14.96 -15.43 3.07
C MET A 106 -14.79 -14.02 2.54
N GLY A 107 -15.37 -13.02 3.23
CA GLY A 107 -15.41 -11.65 2.77
C GLY A 107 -14.02 -10.99 2.68
N PRO A 108 -13.55 -10.64 1.47
CA PRO A 108 -12.34 -9.83 1.29
C PRO A 108 -12.61 -8.32 1.50
N THR A 109 -13.87 -7.94 1.46
CA THR A 109 -14.44 -6.60 1.63
C THR A 109 -15.95 -6.71 1.85
N CYS A 110 -16.69 -5.63 2.09
CA CYS A 110 -18.10 -5.70 2.52
C CYS A 110 -19.06 -4.76 1.77
N GLU A 111 -18.72 -4.29 0.56
CA GLU A 111 -19.59 -3.42 -0.25
C GLU A 111 -20.97 -4.02 -0.44
N GLU A 112 -21.05 -5.30 -0.77
CA GLU A 112 -22.30 -6.02 -1.02
C GLU A 112 -23.16 -6.13 0.25
N VAL A 113 -22.54 -6.48 1.37
CA VAL A 113 -23.25 -6.68 2.65
C VAL A 113 -23.82 -5.36 3.15
N ILE A 114 -23.04 -4.28 3.12
CA ILE A 114 -23.51 -2.98 3.59
C ILE A 114 -24.56 -2.39 2.65
N ALA A 115 -24.44 -2.59 1.34
CA ALA A 115 -25.44 -2.19 0.36
C ALA A 115 -26.78 -2.90 0.61
N ASP A 116 -26.75 -4.19 0.93
CA ASP A 116 -27.94 -4.97 1.29
C ASP A 116 -28.62 -4.46 2.58
N ILE A 117 -27.81 -4.09 3.59
CA ILE A 117 -28.33 -3.49 4.82
C ILE A 117 -29.00 -2.14 4.51
N VAL A 118 -28.30 -1.27 3.78
CA VAL A 118 -28.77 0.09 3.51
C VAL A 118 -30.05 0.10 2.67
N ARG A 119 -30.17 -0.76 1.64
CA ARG A 119 -31.40 -0.83 0.84
C ARG A 119 -32.63 -1.29 1.63
N LYS A 120 -32.43 -1.99 2.76
CA LYS A 120 -33.52 -2.44 3.63
C LYS A 120 -33.90 -1.41 4.69
N GLU A 121 -32.94 -0.60 5.14
CA GLU A 121 -33.08 0.28 6.29
C GLU A 121 -33.25 1.75 5.93
N ILE A 122 -32.73 2.20 4.77
CA ILE A 122 -32.77 3.60 4.34
C ILE A 122 -33.63 3.71 3.09
N ASN A 123 -34.74 4.43 3.20
CA ASN A 123 -35.70 4.60 2.12
C ASN A 123 -36.09 6.05 1.83
N SER A 124 -35.52 7.02 2.55
CA SER A 124 -35.84 8.45 2.40
C SER A 124 -34.60 9.32 2.44
N TYR A 125 -34.58 10.38 1.62
CA TYR A 125 -33.51 11.39 1.63
C TYR A 125 -33.23 11.98 3.02
N LYS A 126 -34.25 12.00 3.92
CA LYS A 126 -34.13 12.51 5.30
C LYS A 126 -33.17 11.67 6.16
N GLN A 127 -32.88 10.43 5.77
CA GLN A 127 -32.00 9.53 6.48
C GLN A 127 -30.55 9.65 6.00
N LEU A 128 -30.29 10.35 4.88
CA LEU A 128 -28.99 10.56 4.27
C LEU A 128 -28.38 11.92 4.67
N PRO A 129 -27.05 12.07 4.66
CA PRO A 129 -26.06 11.01 4.42
C PRO A 129 -25.89 10.08 5.63
N LYS A 130 -25.35 8.89 5.38
CA LYS A 130 -24.90 7.95 6.42
C LYS A 130 -23.52 7.44 6.09
N ASN A 131 -22.70 7.26 7.12
CA ASN A 131 -21.37 6.68 7.03
C ASN A 131 -21.24 5.61 8.11
N PHE A 132 -21.01 4.36 7.71
CA PHE A 132 -20.86 3.21 8.59
C PHE A 132 -19.45 2.65 8.47
N TYR A 133 -18.91 2.12 9.58
CA TYR A 133 -17.63 1.40 9.54
C TYR A 133 -17.63 0.21 10.48
N HIS A 134 -16.70 -0.70 10.23
CA HIS A 134 -16.32 -1.71 11.21
C HIS A 134 -14.81 -1.97 11.18
N ILE A 135 -14.33 -2.64 12.21
CA ILE A 135 -12.98 -3.21 12.27
C ILE A 135 -13.15 -4.72 12.37
N GLN A 136 -12.74 -5.44 11.34
CA GLN A 136 -13.04 -6.85 11.21
C GLN A 136 -11.93 -7.59 10.43
N THR A 137 -11.83 -8.88 10.69
CA THR A 137 -11.02 -9.81 9.90
C THR A 137 -11.54 -9.93 8.47
N LYS A 138 -10.65 -9.81 7.49
CA LYS A 138 -10.87 -10.08 6.07
C LYS A 138 -10.03 -11.27 5.64
N PHE A 139 -10.45 -11.89 4.56
CA PHE A 139 -9.70 -12.99 3.94
C PHE A 139 -9.59 -12.76 2.43
N ARG A 140 -8.35 -12.80 1.93
CA ARG A 140 -8.03 -12.82 0.49
C ARG A 140 -7.14 -14.02 0.22
N ASP A 141 -7.54 -14.89 -0.71
CA ASP A 141 -6.76 -16.09 -1.05
C ASP A 141 -5.57 -15.72 -1.93
N GLU A 142 -4.70 -14.92 -1.36
CA GLU A 142 -3.49 -14.37 -1.99
C GLU A 142 -2.60 -15.49 -2.53
N VAL A 143 -2.24 -15.40 -3.81
CA VAL A 143 -1.43 -16.43 -4.49
C VAL A 143 -0.02 -16.54 -3.90
N ARG A 144 0.55 -15.41 -3.49
CA ARG A 144 1.92 -15.32 -2.94
C ARG A 144 1.95 -14.48 -1.67
N PRO A 145 1.44 -15.00 -0.54
CA PRO A 145 1.58 -14.31 0.72
C PRO A 145 3.05 -14.13 1.04
N ARG A 146 3.43 -12.91 1.45
CA ARG A 146 4.82 -12.57 1.72
C ARG A 146 4.92 -11.43 2.73
N PHE A 147 6.11 -11.21 3.28
CA PHE A 147 6.41 -10.09 4.18
C PHE A 147 5.57 -10.08 5.46
N GLY A 148 5.28 -11.27 6.02
CA GLY A 148 4.53 -11.40 7.26
C GLY A 148 3.09 -10.87 7.11
N VAL A 149 2.68 -9.99 8.04
CA VAL A 149 1.35 -9.40 8.04
C VAL A 149 1.17 -8.27 7.02
N MET A 150 2.24 -7.89 6.31
CA MET A 150 2.17 -6.87 5.25
C MET A 150 1.28 -7.32 4.10
N ARG A 151 1.44 -8.59 3.66
CA ARG A 151 0.66 -9.22 2.60
C ARG A 151 0.22 -10.62 3.01
N ALA A 152 -0.62 -10.65 4.05
CA ALA A 152 -1.22 -11.87 4.61
C ALA A 152 -2.52 -12.22 3.90
N ARG A 153 -2.96 -13.48 4.04
CA ARG A 153 -4.26 -13.96 3.54
C ARG A 153 -5.41 -13.56 4.47
N GLU A 154 -5.17 -13.64 5.79
CA GLU A 154 -6.09 -13.18 6.82
C GLU A 154 -5.50 -11.95 7.52
N PHE A 155 -6.28 -10.88 7.63
CA PHE A 155 -5.83 -9.60 8.18
C PHE A 155 -7.00 -8.80 8.76
N VAL A 156 -6.70 -7.86 9.64
CA VAL A 156 -7.70 -6.94 10.20
C VAL A 156 -7.73 -5.66 9.38
N MET A 157 -8.92 -5.28 8.95
CA MET A 157 -9.17 -4.04 8.21
C MET A 157 -10.25 -3.21 8.92
N LYS A 158 -10.07 -1.90 8.97
CA LYS A 158 -11.17 -0.96 9.12
C LYS A 158 -11.68 -0.63 7.72
N ASP A 159 -12.90 -0.94 7.45
CA ASP A 159 -13.59 -0.52 6.23
C ASP A 159 -14.85 0.25 6.58
N ALA A 160 -15.01 1.41 5.93
CA ALA A 160 -16.14 2.29 6.07
C ALA A 160 -16.82 2.51 4.73
N TYR A 161 -18.12 2.78 4.79
CA TYR A 161 -18.99 2.93 3.62
C TYR A 161 -19.96 4.05 3.85
N SER A 162 -20.02 5.01 2.93
CA SER A 162 -20.92 6.13 3.01
C SER A 162 -21.96 6.12 1.90
N PHE A 163 -23.17 6.61 2.21
CA PHE A 163 -24.30 6.64 1.30
C PHE A 163 -24.89 8.05 1.27
N HIS A 164 -25.21 8.53 0.07
CA HIS A 164 -25.55 9.92 -0.20
C HIS A 164 -26.67 10.04 -1.21
N ALA A 165 -27.39 11.17 -1.12
CA ALA A 165 -28.42 11.52 -2.09
C ALA A 165 -27.84 12.07 -3.41
N ASP A 166 -26.64 12.63 -3.36
CA ASP A 166 -25.97 13.24 -4.51
C ASP A 166 -24.45 13.25 -4.37
N TYR A 167 -23.77 13.61 -5.47
CA TYR A 167 -22.32 13.66 -5.53
C TYR A 167 -21.70 14.73 -4.61
N ALA A 168 -22.34 15.88 -4.42
CA ALA A 168 -21.78 16.94 -3.57
C ALA A 168 -21.71 16.48 -2.11
N SER A 169 -22.72 15.74 -1.65
CA SER A 169 -22.71 15.11 -0.33
C SER A 169 -21.64 14.01 -0.22
N LEU A 170 -21.45 13.19 -1.26
CA LEU A 170 -20.38 12.20 -1.32
C LEU A 170 -19.00 12.88 -1.22
N GLN A 171 -18.77 13.95 -2.00
CA GLN A 171 -17.50 14.68 -1.97
C GLN A 171 -17.19 15.24 -0.57
N THR A 172 -18.20 15.82 0.10
CA THR A 172 -18.02 16.34 1.46
C THR A 172 -17.58 15.24 2.44
N THR A 173 -18.17 14.05 2.37
CA THR A 173 -17.77 12.93 3.23
C THR A 173 -16.42 12.36 2.81
N TYR A 174 -16.13 12.30 1.52
CA TYR A 174 -14.81 11.88 1.01
C TYR A 174 -13.69 12.75 1.58
N ASP A 175 -13.84 14.07 1.53
CA ASP A 175 -12.87 15.02 2.06
C ASP A 175 -12.72 14.87 3.58
N ALA A 176 -13.83 14.71 4.32
CA ALA A 176 -13.80 14.46 5.77
C ALA A 176 -13.07 13.15 6.13
N MET A 177 -13.25 12.10 5.34
CA MET A 177 -12.57 10.81 5.52
C MET A 177 -11.08 10.90 5.15
N TYR A 178 -10.74 11.63 4.10
CA TYR A 178 -9.36 11.93 3.74
C TYR A 178 -8.62 12.63 4.89
N ASP A 179 -9.22 13.68 5.44
CA ASP A 179 -8.68 14.42 6.58
C ASP A 179 -8.57 13.55 7.85
N ALA A 180 -9.56 12.67 8.09
CA ALA A 180 -9.51 11.73 9.19
C ALA A 180 -8.32 10.76 9.06
N TYR A 181 -8.03 10.26 7.85
CA TYR A 181 -6.88 9.40 7.59
C TYR A 181 -5.56 10.14 7.81
N CYS A 182 -5.45 11.37 7.36
CA CYS A 182 -4.29 12.22 7.65
C CYS A 182 -4.07 12.33 9.17
N ARG A 183 -5.13 12.57 9.95
CA ARG A 183 -5.03 12.63 11.42
C ARG A 183 -4.66 11.29 12.04
N ILE A 184 -5.23 10.17 11.57
CA ILE A 184 -4.91 8.82 12.06
C ILE A 184 -3.41 8.55 11.92
N PHE A 185 -2.85 8.70 10.72
CA PHE A 185 -1.45 8.38 10.48
C PHE A 185 -0.49 9.36 11.15
N THR A 186 -0.86 10.64 11.25
CA THR A 186 -0.12 11.63 12.05
C THR A 186 -0.11 11.27 13.54
N ARG A 187 -1.25 10.91 14.12
CA ARG A 187 -1.36 10.48 15.52
C ARG A 187 -0.58 9.20 15.81
N LEU A 188 -0.48 8.30 14.83
CA LEU A 188 0.35 7.10 14.91
C LEU A 188 1.85 7.41 14.79
N GLY A 189 2.22 8.65 14.43
CA GLY A 189 3.60 9.10 14.27
C GLY A 189 4.28 8.53 13.03
N LEU A 190 3.55 8.35 11.94
CA LEU A 190 4.05 7.82 10.67
C LEU A 190 4.37 8.95 9.68
N GLU A 191 5.44 8.79 8.94
CA GLU A 191 5.69 9.57 7.72
C GLU A 191 4.91 8.94 6.57
N PHE A 192 3.99 9.69 5.99
CA PHE A 192 3.13 9.20 4.92
C PHE A 192 2.85 10.27 3.88
N ARG A 193 2.42 9.83 2.69
CA ARG A 193 1.88 10.71 1.65
C ARG A 193 0.53 10.16 1.17
N PRO A 194 -0.50 11.01 1.14
CA PRO A 194 -1.67 10.75 0.31
C PRO A 194 -1.29 10.93 -1.15
N VAL A 195 -1.66 9.98 -2.00
CA VAL A 195 -1.37 10.01 -3.44
C VAL A 195 -2.62 9.68 -4.23
N ALA A 196 -2.83 10.36 -5.35
CA ALA A 196 -3.87 9.99 -6.29
C ALA A 196 -3.57 8.59 -6.86
N ALA A 197 -4.59 7.75 -6.94
CA ALA A 197 -4.45 6.35 -7.33
C ALA A 197 -5.54 5.91 -8.31
N ASP A 198 -5.28 4.83 -9.03
CA ASP A 198 -6.30 4.14 -9.83
C ASP A 198 -7.30 3.42 -8.92
N THR A 199 -8.56 3.33 -9.36
CA THR A 199 -9.61 2.69 -8.56
C THR A 199 -9.61 1.16 -8.62
N GLY A 200 -8.86 0.57 -9.53
CA GLY A 200 -8.68 -0.87 -9.70
C GLY A 200 -9.98 -1.66 -9.77
N SER A 201 -9.98 -2.87 -9.24
CA SER A 201 -11.15 -3.77 -9.21
C SER A 201 -12.31 -3.26 -8.36
N ILE A 202 -12.06 -2.37 -7.40
CA ILE A 202 -13.10 -1.72 -6.59
C ILE A 202 -13.95 -0.82 -7.49
N GLY A 203 -13.30 -0.03 -8.37
CA GLY A 203 -13.93 0.88 -9.32
C GLY A 203 -14.38 2.20 -8.69
N GLY A 204 -15.09 3.00 -9.46
CA GLY A 204 -15.48 4.36 -9.08
C GLY A 204 -14.82 5.41 -9.97
N THR A 205 -14.86 6.69 -9.57
CA THR A 205 -14.39 7.82 -10.37
C THR A 205 -13.14 8.50 -9.85
N GLY A 206 -12.70 8.18 -8.65
CA GLY A 206 -11.49 8.75 -8.05
C GLY A 206 -11.13 8.07 -6.74
N SER A 207 -9.83 8.06 -6.44
CA SER A 207 -9.34 7.50 -5.18
C SER A 207 -8.02 8.15 -4.76
N HIS A 208 -7.72 8.04 -3.46
CA HIS A 208 -6.41 8.36 -2.89
C HIS A 208 -5.93 7.24 -1.99
N GLU A 209 -4.70 6.84 -2.19
CA GLU A 209 -3.96 5.95 -1.30
C GLU A 209 -3.18 6.74 -0.27
N PHE A 210 -3.00 6.16 0.91
CA PHE A 210 -2.13 6.67 1.95
C PHE A 210 -0.92 5.76 2.05
N GLN A 211 0.22 6.27 1.58
CA GLN A 211 1.47 5.55 1.44
C GLN A 211 2.42 5.91 2.59
N VAL A 212 2.74 4.94 3.44
CA VAL A 212 3.80 5.08 4.45
C VAL A 212 5.14 4.96 3.75
N LEU A 213 6.01 5.97 3.88
CA LEU A 213 7.29 6.00 3.19
C LEU A 213 8.25 4.97 3.80
N ALA A 214 8.73 4.04 2.98
CA ALA A 214 9.70 3.01 3.38
C ALA A 214 10.42 2.46 2.15
N GLU A 215 11.74 2.29 2.24
CA GLU A 215 12.58 1.71 1.17
C GLU A 215 12.13 0.29 0.76
N SER A 216 11.53 -0.44 1.69
CA SER A 216 10.97 -1.77 1.48
C SER A 216 9.56 -1.77 0.89
N GLY A 217 8.98 -0.60 0.61
CA GLY A 217 7.64 -0.47 0.02
C GLY A 217 7.54 -1.14 -1.35
N GLU A 218 6.38 -1.74 -1.64
CA GLU A 218 6.12 -2.36 -2.94
C GLU A 218 5.73 -1.33 -4.00
N ASP A 219 5.00 -0.29 -3.59
CA ASP A 219 4.51 0.74 -4.50
C ASP A 219 5.57 1.82 -4.74
N VAL A 220 5.57 2.36 -5.96
CA VAL A 220 6.36 3.53 -6.31
C VAL A 220 5.42 4.71 -6.46
N ILE A 221 5.75 5.80 -5.76
CA ILE A 221 5.01 7.06 -5.82
C ILE A 221 5.86 8.14 -6.46
N ALA A 222 5.23 8.93 -7.33
CA ALA A 222 5.81 10.12 -7.93
C ALA A 222 5.28 11.36 -7.21
N TYR A 223 6.15 12.28 -6.84
CA TYR A 223 5.77 13.52 -6.17
C TYR A 223 6.62 14.70 -6.64
N SER A 224 6.05 15.90 -6.62
CA SER A 224 6.77 17.12 -6.97
C SER A 224 7.78 17.49 -5.88
N ASP A 225 8.93 18.02 -6.29
CA ASP A 225 9.94 18.55 -5.37
C ASP A 225 9.60 19.98 -4.85
N THR A 226 8.58 20.63 -5.41
CA THR A 226 8.21 22.02 -5.08
C THR A 226 6.73 22.24 -4.77
N SER A 227 5.85 21.28 -5.02
CA SER A 227 4.40 21.36 -4.75
C SER A 227 3.89 20.16 -3.96
N ASP A 228 2.61 20.17 -3.62
CA ASP A 228 1.92 19.06 -2.94
C ASP A 228 1.48 17.94 -3.89
N TYR A 229 1.81 18.03 -5.20
CA TYR A 229 1.46 16.98 -6.16
C TYR A 229 2.09 15.65 -5.76
N ALA A 230 1.27 14.62 -5.67
CA ALA A 230 1.71 13.23 -5.49
C ALA A 230 0.69 12.25 -6.11
N ALA A 231 1.19 11.22 -6.77
CA ALA A 231 0.38 10.16 -7.38
C ALA A 231 1.12 8.82 -7.35
N ASN A 232 0.38 7.72 -7.37
CA ASN A 232 0.96 6.42 -7.69
C ASN A 232 1.56 6.48 -9.10
N ILE A 233 2.71 5.84 -9.31
CA ILE A 233 3.43 5.87 -10.60
C ILE A 233 2.54 5.41 -11.77
N GLU A 234 1.62 4.49 -11.51
CA GLU A 234 0.67 3.98 -12.49
C GLU A 234 -0.31 5.05 -12.98
N LEU A 235 -0.63 6.02 -12.14
CA LEU A 235 -1.57 7.10 -12.47
C LEU A 235 -0.88 8.40 -12.88
N ALA A 236 0.35 8.66 -12.42
CA ALA A 236 1.06 9.90 -12.65
C ALA A 236 1.20 10.19 -14.17
N PRO A 237 0.58 11.26 -14.71
CA PRO A 237 0.65 11.53 -16.14
C PRO A 237 2.02 12.09 -16.53
N THR A 238 2.45 11.77 -17.76
CA THR A 238 3.56 12.46 -18.40
C THR A 238 3.04 13.63 -19.25
N LEU A 239 3.84 14.67 -19.37
CA LEU A 239 3.47 15.85 -20.18
C LEU A 239 4.11 15.79 -21.57
N PRO A 240 3.45 16.33 -22.60
CA PRO A 240 4.06 16.52 -23.92
C PRO A 240 5.35 17.33 -23.82
N LEU A 241 6.39 16.89 -24.51
CA LEU A 241 7.67 17.61 -24.53
C LEU A 241 7.53 18.96 -25.22
N LYS A 242 8.12 19.99 -24.62
CA LYS A 242 8.20 21.34 -25.17
C LYS A 242 9.31 21.44 -26.24
N GLY A 243 9.15 22.34 -27.19
CA GLY A 243 10.17 22.64 -28.20
C GLY A 243 9.89 22.00 -29.57
N GLU A 244 10.79 22.21 -30.50
CA GLU A 244 10.72 21.69 -31.87
C GLU A 244 11.29 20.26 -31.94
N ARG A 245 10.82 19.47 -32.92
CA ARG A 245 11.40 18.15 -33.21
C ARG A 245 12.82 18.31 -33.76
N ALA A 246 13.72 17.46 -33.33
CA ALA A 246 15.06 17.39 -33.88
C ALA A 246 15.03 17.09 -35.39
N ALA A 247 15.90 17.77 -36.16
CA ALA A 247 16.00 17.52 -37.59
C ALA A 247 16.59 16.13 -37.88
N ALA A 248 16.00 15.43 -38.83
CA ALA A 248 16.55 14.16 -39.33
C ALA A 248 17.93 14.37 -39.97
N GLN A 249 18.93 13.62 -39.55
CA GLN A 249 20.31 13.70 -40.05
C GLN A 249 20.74 12.42 -40.77
N ALA A 250 20.08 11.31 -40.50
CA ALA A 250 20.41 10.01 -41.07
C ALA A 250 19.33 9.53 -42.07
N GLU A 251 19.76 8.85 -43.12
CA GLU A 251 18.86 8.11 -44.02
C GLU A 251 18.36 6.83 -43.34
N LEU A 252 17.16 6.38 -43.70
CA LEU A 252 16.64 5.08 -43.28
C LEU A 252 17.50 3.95 -43.84
N ALA A 253 18.10 3.14 -43.01
CA ALA A 253 18.91 2.00 -43.41
C ALA A 253 18.52 0.73 -42.63
N LYS A 254 18.41 -0.39 -43.38
CA LYS A 254 18.14 -1.71 -42.79
C LYS A 254 19.45 -2.39 -42.40
N VAL A 255 19.54 -2.87 -41.15
CA VAL A 255 20.72 -3.53 -40.58
C VAL A 255 20.35 -4.92 -40.12
N HIS A 256 21.21 -5.89 -40.47
CA HIS A 256 21.07 -7.28 -39.98
C HIS A 256 21.55 -7.38 -38.52
N THR A 257 20.66 -7.80 -37.64
CA THR A 257 20.83 -7.89 -36.18
C THR A 257 20.46 -9.29 -35.69
N PRO A 258 21.26 -10.31 -35.99
CA PRO A 258 20.91 -11.70 -35.73
C PRO A 258 20.77 -11.99 -34.23
N ASN A 259 19.67 -12.65 -33.84
CA ASN A 259 19.33 -13.01 -32.46
C ASN A 259 19.16 -11.82 -31.50
N VAL A 260 18.99 -10.60 -32.00
CA VAL A 260 18.75 -9.40 -31.19
C VAL A 260 17.24 -9.21 -31.05
N LYS A 261 16.69 -9.44 -29.85
CA LYS A 261 15.24 -9.42 -29.57
C LYS A 261 14.82 -8.47 -28.44
N THR A 262 15.78 -7.95 -27.69
CA THR A 262 15.53 -7.01 -26.59
C THR A 262 16.23 -5.69 -26.85
N ILE A 263 15.74 -4.62 -26.25
CA ILE A 263 16.36 -3.29 -26.35
C ILE A 263 17.81 -3.33 -25.90
N ASP A 264 18.12 -3.97 -24.76
CA ASP A 264 19.49 -4.06 -24.24
C ASP A 264 20.42 -4.76 -25.25
N SER A 265 19.99 -5.89 -25.81
CA SER A 265 20.78 -6.59 -26.83
C SER A 265 20.95 -5.76 -28.11
N LEU A 266 19.97 -4.91 -28.47
CA LEU A 266 20.07 -4.01 -29.62
C LEU A 266 21.06 -2.87 -29.37
N VAL A 267 21.02 -2.29 -28.20
CA VAL A 267 21.95 -1.25 -27.72
C VAL A 267 23.38 -1.76 -27.75
N ASP A 268 23.61 -2.94 -27.18
CA ASP A 268 24.93 -3.57 -27.14
C ASP A 268 25.45 -3.90 -28.55
N PHE A 269 24.59 -4.48 -29.41
CA PHE A 269 24.96 -4.91 -30.77
C PHE A 269 25.33 -3.72 -31.67
N LEU A 270 24.52 -2.64 -31.61
CA LEU A 270 24.74 -1.45 -32.43
C LEU A 270 25.65 -0.41 -31.78
N SER A 271 26.00 -0.56 -30.52
CA SER A 271 26.78 0.40 -29.71
C SER A 271 26.17 1.81 -29.75
N ILE A 272 24.87 1.91 -29.48
CA ILE A 272 24.09 3.15 -29.51
C ILE A 272 23.51 3.48 -28.13
N PRO A 273 23.18 4.76 -27.86
CA PRO A 273 22.44 5.13 -26.65
C PRO A 273 21.03 4.50 -26.65
N ILE A 274 20.59 4.01 -25.50
CA ILE A 274 19.26 3.40 -25.35
C ILE A 274 18.12 4.37 -25.69
N GLU A 275 18.32 5.65 -25.44
CA GLU A 275 17.37 6.74 -25.73
C GLU A 275 17.14 6.95 -27.23
N LYS A 276 17.94 6.35 -28.08
CA LYS A 276 17.78 6.35 -29.54
C LYS A 276 16.94 5.18 -30.06
N THR A 277 16.53 4.29 -29.21
CA THR A 277 15.73 3.12 -29.60
C THR A 277 14.25 3.34 -29.31
N LEU A 278 13.38 2.75 -30.13
CA LEU A 278 11.96 2.61 -29.85
C LEU A 278 11.62 1.14 -29.68
N LYS A 279 10.92 0.82 -28.59
CA LYS A 279 10.33 -0.50 -28.38
C LYS A 279 8.90 -0.53 -28.89
N SER A 280 8.53 -1.62 -29.53
CA SER A 280 7.21 -1.88 -30.09
C SER A 280 6.45 -2.85 -29.20
N ILE A 281 5.30 -2.44 -28.70
CA ILE A 281 4.35 -3.25 -27.95
C ILE A 281 3.09 -3.38 -28.81
N VAL A 282 2.59 -4.60 -28.96
CA VAL A 282 1.41 -4.88 -29.79
C VAL A 282 0.31 -5.45 -28.90
N VAL A 283 -0.83 -4.78 -28.90
CA VAL A 283 -2.01 -5.15 -28.11
C VAL A 283 -3.20 -5.44 -29.00
N GLU A 284 -4.19 -6.17 -28.49
CA GLU A 284 -5.46 -6.41 -29.19
C GLU A 284 -6.26 -5.11 -29.27
N GLY A 285 -6.89 -4.88 -30.43
CA GLY A 285 -7.85 -3.80 -30.61
C GLY A 285 -9.24 -4.13 -30.04
N GLU A 286 -10.14 -3.15 -30.05
CA GLU A 286 -11.53 -3.32 -29.58
C GLU A 286 -12.29 -4.35 -30.43
N ASN A 287 -11.99 -4.44 -31.73
CA ASN A 287 -12.65 -5.38 -32.65
C ASN A 287 -11.82 -6.65 -32.81
N GLU A 288 -12.51 -7.78 -33.04
CA GLU A 288 -11.86 -9.08 -33.24
C GLU A 288 -10.89 -9.06 -34.43
N GLY A 289 -9.66 -9.48 -34.18
CA GLY A 289 -8.59 -9.52 -35.18
C GLY A 289 -7.85 -8.21 -35.44
N GLU A 290 -8.27 -7.12 -34.83
CA GLU A 290 -7.52 -5.86 -34.88
C GLU A 290 -6.37 -5.89 -33.85
N ILE A 291 -5.25 -5.27 -34.23
CA ILE A 291 -4.13 -5.02 -33.33
C ILE A 291 -3.69 -3.57 -33.38
N VAL A 292 -3.19 -3.06 -32.27
CA VAL A 292 -2.70 -1.69 -32.11
C VAL A 292 -1.21 -1.74 -31.77
N LEU A 293 -0.43 -0.91 -32.45
CA LEU A 293 1.00 -0.76 -32.20
C LEU A 293 1.25 0.43 -31.26
N LEU A 294 1.92 0.16 -30.15
CA LEU A 294 2.32 1.15 -29.16
C LEU A 294 3.84 1.30 -29.18
N LEU A 295 4.32 2.53 -29.35
CA LEU A 295 5.75 2.85 -29.46
C LEU A 295 6.23 3.64 -28.25
N LEU A 296 7.28 3.15 -27.60
CA LEU A 296 7.93 3.81 -26.47
C LEU A 296 9.42 3.96 -26.73
N ARG A 297 10.03 4.98 -26.10
CA ARG A 297 11.48 5.08 -26.02
C ARG A 297 12.06 3.89 -25.26
N GLY A 298 13.20 3.36 -25.68
CA GLY A 298 13.75 2.11 -25.17
C GLY A 298 14.02 2.04 -23.68
N ASP A 299 14.41 3.17 -23.08
CA ASP A 299 14.68 3.31 -21.65
C ASP A 299 13.45 3.52 -20.77
N HIS A 300 12.25 3.71 -21.36
CA HIS A 300 11.02 3.95 -20.62
C HIS A 300 10.25 2.66 -20.34
N GLU A 301 9.56 2.63 -19.21
CA GLU A 301 8.69 1.52 -18.81
C GLU A 301 7.25 1.74 -19.29
N PHE A 302 6.68 0.70 -19.86
CA PHE A 302 5.30 0.72 -20.37
C PHE A 302 4.29 0.74 -19.22
N ASN A 303 3.23 1.53 -19.39
CA ASN A 303 2.12 1.63 -18.45
C ASN A 303 0.83 1.08 -19.11
N ASP A 304 0.43 -0.11 -18.70
CA ASP A 304 -0.73 -0.83 -19.22
C ASP A 304 -2.06 -0.14 -18.86
N ILE A 305 -2.17 0.45 -17.67
CA ILE A 305 -3.35 1.18 -17.20
C ILE A 305 -3.65 2.41 -18.07
N LYS A 306 -2.60 3.12 -18.51
CA LYS A 306 -2.75 4.25 -19.44
C LYS A 306 -3.13 3.78 -20.84
N ALA A 307 -2.47 2.72 -21.30
CA ALA A 307 -2.71 2.17 -22.64
C ALA A 307 -4.13 1.60 -22.78
N GLU A 308 -4.68 0.97 -21.75
CA GLU A 308 -6.04 0.43 -21.73
C GLU A 308 -7.13 1.49 -21.97
N LYS A 309 -6.84 2.75 -21.62
CA LYS A 309 -7.78 3.88 -21.76
C LYS A 309 -7.77 4.49 -23.16
N LEU A 310 -6.90 4.03 -24.07
CA LEU A 310 -6.79 4.56 -25.42
C LEU A 310 -7.93 4.04 -26.32
N ALA A 311 -8.44 4.92 -27.18
CA ALA A 311 -9.48 4.57 -28.14
C ALA A 311 -9.00 3.50 -29.13
N GLY A 312 -9.77 2.44 -29.30
CA GLY A 312 -9.44 1.33 -30.18
C GLY A 312 -8.55 0.26 -29.53
N VAL A 313 -8.21 0.39 -28.24
CA VAL A 313 -7.52 -0.65 -27.47
C VAL A 313 -8.55 -1.45 -26.66
N LYS A 314 -8.41 -2.76 -26.67
CA LYS A 314 -9.28 -3.67 -25.93
C LYS A 314 -9.12 -3.50 -24.42
N SER A 315 -10.24 -3.45 -23.70
CA SER A 315 -10.27 -3.48 -22.23
C SER A 315 -10.95 -4.78 -21.74
N PRO A 316 -10.34 -5.52 -20.81
CA PRO A 316 -9.02 -5.30 -20.23
C PRO A 316 -7.89 -5.46 -21.27
N LEU A 317 -6.79 -4.72 -21.05
CA LEU A 317 -5.64 -4.73 -21.97
C LEU A 317 -5.16 -6.16 -22.18
N THR A 318 -5.04 -6.55 -23.44
CA THR A 318 -4.61 -7.89 -23.84
C THR A 318 -3.48 -7.77 -24.86
N MET A 319 -2.36 -8.44 -24.59
CA MET A 319 -1.26 -8.51 -25.56
C MET A 319 -1.70 -9.30 -26.78
N ALA A 320 -1.33 -8.83 -27.98
CA ALA A 320 -1.71 -9.50 -29.22
C ALA A 320 -1.09 -10.90 -29.32
N ASP A 321 -1.86 -11.82 -29.89
CA ASP A 321 -1.40 -13.19 -30.15
C ASP A 321 -0.20 -13.21 -31.11
N PRO A 322 0.87 -14.01 -30.87
CA PRO A 322 2.01 -14.10 -31.75
C PRO A 322 1.69 -14.45 -33.22
N ALA A 323 0.64 -15.25 -33.45
CA ALA A 323 0.20 -15.57 -34.83
C ALA A 323 -0.43 -14.35 -35.51
N ALA A 324 -1.21 -13.54 -34.78
CA ALA A 324 -1.76 -12.29 -35.29
C ALA A 324 -0.66 -11.27 -35.62
N ILE A 325 0.34 -11.14 -34.74
CA ILE A 325 1.52 -10.30 -34.95
C ILE A 325 2.24 -10.75 -36.26
N ARG A 326 2.53 -12.04 -36.36
CA ARG A 326 3.23 -12.60 -37.53
C ARG A 326 2.43 -12.36 -38.84
N ALA A 327 1.13 -12.49 -38.79
CA ALA A 327 0.26 -12.28 -39.97
C ALA A 327 0.26 -10.82 -40.44
N GLN A 328 0.30 -9.85 -39.54
CA GLN A 328 0.21 -8.44 -39.90
C GLN A 328 1.57 -7.77 -40.14
N PHE A 329 2.60 -8.16 -39.37
CA PHE A 329 3.96 -7.58 -39.50
C PHE A 329 4.90 -8.39 -40.41
N GLY A 330 4.67 -9.67 -40.59
CA GLY A 330 5.62 -10.57 -41.27
C GLY A 330 6.79 -11.04 -40.44
N ALA A 331 6.92 -10.57 -39.18
CA ALA A 331 7.98 -10.85 -38.26
C ALA A 331 7.45 -11.20 -36.86
N ASN A 332 8.31 -11.76 -36.03
CA ASN A 332 8.03 -12.03 -34.63
C ASN A 332 8.38 -10.84 -33.73
N GLY A 333 7.94 -10.88 -32.46
CA GLY A 333 8.35 -9.92 -31.43
C GLY A 333 9.88 -9.77 -31.37
N GLY A 334 10.36 -8.54 -31.21
CA GLY A 334 11.79 -8.18 -31.20
C GLY A 334 12.28 -7.53 -32.50
N SER A 335 11.50 -7.60 -33.60
CA SER A 335 11.84 -6.95 -34.88
C SER A 335 10.70 -6.13 -35.46
N LEU A 336 9.76 -5.67 -34.62
CA LEU A 336 8.55 -4.96 -35.04
C LEU A 336 8.75 -3.44 -35.08
N GLY A 337 8.11 -2.79 -36.02
CA GLY A 337 8.11 -1.34 -36.17
C GLY A 337 6.95 -0.82 -37.02
N PRO A 338 6.77 0.52 -37.09
CA PRO A 338 5.63 1.14 -37.78
C PRO A 338 5.76 1.16 -39.32
N VAL A 339 6.93 0.89 -39.89
CA VAL A 339 7.15 0.96 -41.36
C VAL A 339 6.35 -0.12 -42.06
N GLY A 340 5.42 0.29 -42.92
CA GLY A 340 4.55 -0.64 -43.67
C GLY A 340 3.37 -1.21 -42.83
N PHE A 341 3.25 -0.90 -41.56
CA PHE A 341 2.09 -1.26 -40.77
C PHE A 341 0.92 -0.33 -41.06
N THR A 342 -0.27 -0.88 -41.30
CA THR A 342 -1.47 -0.12 -41.69
C THR A 342 -2.52 0.02 -40.59
N GLY A 343 -2.30 -0.63 -39.42
CA GLY A 343 -3.16 -0.52 -38.26
C GLY A 343 -2.94 0.77 -37.48
N LYS A 344 -3.66 0.91 -36.37
CA LYS A 344 -3.53 2.07 -35.46
C LYS A 344 -2.18 2.07 -34.77
N VAL A 345 -1.53 3.24 -34.74
CA VAL A 345 -0.23 3.45 -34.08
C VAL A 345 -0.36 4.59 -33.09
N TYR A 346 0.01 4.32 -31.85
CA TYR A 346 0.24 5.32 -30.81
C TYR A 346 1.73 5.38 -30.47
N ALA A 347 2.22 6.55 -30.14
CA ALA A 347 3.59 6.72 -29.66
C ALA A 347 3.62 7.61 -28.40
N ASP A 348 4.51 7.29 -27.49
CA ASP A 348 4.66 8.07 -26.25
C ASP A 348 5.15 9.49 -26.54
N PHE A 349 4.69 10.48 -25.77
CA PHE A 349 5.11 11.87 -25.86
C PHE A 349 6.64 12.04 -25.89
N ALA A 350 7.40 11.21 -25.18
CA ALA A 350 8.86 11.29 -25.16
C ALA A 350 9.51 11.00 -26.52
N THR A 351 8.76 10.41 -27.46
CA THR A 351 9.26 10.10 -28.81
C THR A 351 9.01 11.21 -29.82
N GLU A 352 8.11 12.16 -29.52
CA GLU A 352 7.64 13.19 -30.45
C GLU A 352 8.75 14.12 -30.95
N LYS A 353 9.66 14.49 -30.07
CA LYS A 353 10.71 15.49 -30.35
C LYS A 353 12.04 14.90 -30.80
N GLY A 354 12.17 13.57 -30.80
CA GLY A 354 13.37 12.89 -31.25
C GLY A 354 13.43 12.69 -32.77
N ALA A 355 14.60 12.31 -33.26
CA ALA A 355 14.87 11.96 -34.65
C ALA A 355 15.88 10.83 -34.75
N ASP A 356 15.95 10.22 -35.94
CA ASP A 356 16.90 9.16 -36.28
C ASP A 356 16.84 7.95 -35.32
N TRP A 357 15.62 7.46 -35.12
CA TRP A 357 15.32 6.36 -34.24
C TRP A 357 15.84 5.01 -34.77
N VAL A 358 16.05 4.09 -33.87
CA VAL A 358 16.30 2.67 -34.19
C VAL A 358 15.05 1.87 -33.80
N ILE A 359 14.52 1.12 -34.76
CA ILE A 359 13.25 0.39 -34.65
C ILE A 359 13.35 -1.00 -35.31
N GLY A 360 12.40 -1.90 -35.02
CA GLY A 360 12.27 -3.15 -35.78
C GLY A 360 11.91 -2.92 -37.26
N ALA A 361 12.40 -3.79 -38.14
CA ALA A 361 12.22 -3.65 -39.58
C ALA A 361 11.09 -4.53 -40.16
N ASN A 362 10.25 -5.12 -39.32
CA ASN A 362 9.20 -6.07 -39.71
C ASN A 362 9.73 -7.27 -40.51
N GLU A 363 10.96 -7.64 -40.22
CA GLU A 363 11.65 -8.82 -40.74
C GLU A 363 12.49 -9.41 -39.63
N ASP A 364 12.40 -10.71 -39.39
CA ASP A 364 13.12 -11.37 -38.31
C ASP A 364 14.63 -11.13 -38.44
N ASP A 365 15.28 -10.77 -37.34
CA ASP A 365 16.70 -10.44 -37.24
C ASP A 365 17.13 -9.17 -38.01
N TYR A 366 16.19 -8.24 -38.27
CA TYR A 366 16.52 -6.95 -38.88
C TYR A 366 15.93 -5.77 -38.12
N HIS A 367 16.70 -4.67 -38.07
CA HIS A 367 16.25 -3.37 -37.55
C HIS A 367 16.54 -2.26 -38.56
N TYR A 368 15.74 -1.18 -38.49
CA TYR A 368 16.03 0.08 -39.15
C TYR A 368 16.78 1.02 -38.22
N ILE A 369 17.79 1.71 -38.77
CA ILE A 369 18.44 2.88 -38.16
C ILE A 369 18.04 4.13 -38.95
N GLY A 370 18.08 5.31 -38.31
CA GLY A 370 17.75 6.58 -38.96
C GLY A 370 16.24 6.76 -39.25
N PHE A 371 15.36 6.07 -38.54
CA PHE A 371 13.92 6.19 -38.73
C PHE A 371 13.38 7.52 -38.22
N ASN A 372 12.48 8.11 -38.98
CA ASN A 372 11.78 9.36 -38.62
C ASN A 372 10.28 9.27 -38.95
N PHE A 373 9.45 9.66 -37.99
CA PHE A 373 8.02 9.81 -38.19
C PHE A 373 7.72 10.88 -39.26
N GLY A 374 6.67 10.68 -40.05
CA GLY A 374 6.26 11.57 -41.15
C GLY A 374 7.10 11.44 -42.40
N ARG A 375 8.30 10.86 -42.33
CA ARG A 375 9.15 10.54 -43.50
C ARG A 375 9.05 9.06 -43.89
N ASP A 376 9.25 8.15 -42.95
CA ASP A 376 9.41 6.70 -43.21
C ASP A 376 8.17 5.89 -42.82
N ALA A 377 7.31 6.46 -41.99
CA ALA A 377 5.99 5.98 -41.63
C ALA A 377 5.06 7.17 -41.36
N ALA A 378 3.75 6.94 -41.36
CA ALA A 378 2.78 7.95 -40.97
C ALA A 378 3.05 8.50 -39.57
N GLU A 379 2.71 9.77 -39.35
CA GLU A 379 2.76 10.40 -38.04
C GLU A 379 1.78 9.69 -37.11
N PRO A 380 2.23 9.16 -35.95
CA PRO A 380 1.34 8.52 -35.00
C PRO A 380 0.57 9.56 -34.18
N GLU A 381 -0.43 9.11 -33.44
CA GLU A 381 -1.01 9.90 -32.34
C GLU A 381 -0.08 9.81 -31.13
N PHE A 382 0.42 10.97 -30.66
CA PHE A 382 1.28 11.01 -29.48
C PHE A 382 0.44 11.09 -28.21
N VAL A 383 0.71 10.19 -27.27
CA VAL A 383 -0.07 10.00 -26.05
C VAL A 383 0.84 9.67 -24.86
N ASP A 384 0.26 9.60 -23.67
CA ASP A 384 0.94 9.16 -22.45
C ASP A 384 0.88 7.62 -22.36
N LEU A 385 2.01 6.93 -22.50
CA LEU A 385 2.12 5.46 -22.51
C LEU A 385 3.08 4.88 -21.47
N ARG A 386 3.79 5.72 -20.74
CA ARG A 386 4.88 5.29 -19.87
C ARG A 386 4.66 5.65 -18.42
N ASN A 387 5.36 4.96 -17.54
CA ASN A 387 5.58 5.45 -16.20
C ASN A 387 6.41 6.73 -16.24
N VAL A 388 6.15 7.65 -15.29
CA VAL A 388 7.01 8.81 -15.08
C VAL A 388 8.38 8.36 -14.57
N VAL A 389 9.39 9.19 -14.80
CA VAL A 389 10.76 8.99 -14.28
C VAL A 389 11.19 10.22 -13.46
N GLU A 390 12.21 10.06 -12.63
CA GLU A 390 12.80 11.19 -11.91
C GLU A 390 13.26 12.28 -12.89
N GLY A 391 12.89 13.52 -12.56
CA GLY A 391 13.21 14.68 -13.39
C GLY A 391 12.17 15.04 -14.44
N ASP A 392 11.12 14.23 -14.64
CA ASP A 392 9.97 14.64 -15.45
C ASP A 392 9.34 15.92 -14.85
N GLU A 393 8.81 16.79 -15.70
CA GLU A 393 8.06 17.97 -15.24
C GLU A 393 6.80 17.51 -14.47
N SER A 394 6.55 18.12 -13.32
CA SER A 394 5.37 17.81 -12.52
C SER A 394 4.10 18.16 -13.29
N PRO A 395 3.05 17.29 -13.27
CA PRO A 395 1.81 17.51 -14.01
C PRO A 395 1.06 18.80 -13.66
N ASP A 396 1.27 19.35 -12.46
CA ASP A 396 0.73 20.64 -12.04
C ASP A 396 1.56 21.86 -12.53
N GLY A 397 2.64 21.60 -13.28
CA GLY A 397 3.53 22.61 -13.82
C GLY A 397 4.50 23.23 -12.79
N GLN A 398 4.60 22.64 -11.59
CA GLN A 398 5.46 23.14 -10.52
C GLN A 398 6.53 22.11 -10.14
N GLY A 399 7.78 22.42 -10.48
CA GLY A 399 8.93 21.57 -10.17
C GLY A 399 9.05 20.32 -11.02
N CYS A 400 9.89 19.40 -10.55
CA CYS A 400 10.17 18.13 -11.17
C CYS A 400 9.74 16.97 -10.26
N LEU A 401 9.43 15.83 -10.87
CA LEU A 401 9.05 14.63 -10.15
C LEU A 401 10.25 13.95 -9.52
N LYS A 402 10.06 13.49 -8.28
CA LYS A 402 10.88 12.53 -7.56
C LYS A 402 10.11 11.26 -7.31
N LEU A 403 10.83 10.16 -7.14
CA LEU A 403 10.25 8.86 -6.84
C LEU A 403 10.58 8.43 -5.41
N ALA A 404 9.63 7.82 -4.73
CA ALA A 404 9.82 7.17 -3.44
C ALA A 404 9.09 5.85 -3.40
N ARG A 405 9.51 4.96 -2.51
CA ARG A 405 8.76 3.73 -2.23
C ARG A 405 7.82 3.91 -1.06
N GLY A 406 6.65 3.32 -1.18
CA GLY A 406 5.60 3.39 -0.18
C GLY A 406 4.96 2.04 0.13
N ILE A 407 4.34 2.00 1.30
CA ILE A 407 3.50 0.90 1.75
C ILE A 407 2.08 1.46 1.86
N GLU A 408 1.17 0.99 1.02
CA GLU A 408 -0.24 1.36 1.07
C GLU A 408 -0.87 0.85 2.37
N VAL A 409 -1.25 1.78 3.24
CA VAL A 409 -1.87 1.47 4.54
C VAL A 409 -3.34 1.84 4.61
N GLY A 410 -3.80 2.71 3.73
CA GLY A 410 -5.18 3.15 3.64
C GLY A 410 -5.53 3.61 2.23
N HIS A 411 -6.82 3.50 1.88
CA HIS A 411 -7.34 3.89 0.58
C HIS A 411 -8.77 4.43 0.72
N VAL A 412 -9.06 5.53 0.07
CA VAL A 412 -10.38 6.17 0.04
C VAL A 412 -10.89 6.24 -1.39
N PHE A 413 -12.16 5.87 -1.62
CA PHE A 413 -12.77 5.73 -2.96
C PHE A 413 -14.08 6.48 -3.07
N GLN A 414 -14.31 7.07 -4.24
CA GLN A 414 -15.62 7.51 -4.72
C GLN A 414 -16.20 6.42 -5.62
N LEU A 415 -17.00 5.52 -5.07
CA LEU A 415 -17.60 4.39 -5.81
C LEU A 415 -18.75 4.84 -6.72
N ARG A 416 -19.35 5.99 -6.42
CA ARG A 416 -20.51 6.52 -7.13
C ARG A 416 -21.69 5.53 -7.01
N ASP A 417 -22.32 5.22 -8.13
CA ASP A 417 -23.49 4.36 -8.22
C ASP A 417 -23.17 2.90 -8.63
N LYS A 418 -21.89 2.54 -8.76
CA LYS A 418 -21.48 1.21 -9.25
C LYS A 418 -22.19 0.05 -8.53
N TYR A 419 -22.14 0.04 -7.20
CA TYR A 419 -22.77 -1.02 -6.39
C TYR A 419 -24.24 -0.75 -6.15
N THR A 420 -24.59 0.49 -5.88
CA THR A 420 -25.95 0.88 -5.57
C THR A 420 -26.89 0.73 -6.77
N GLN A 421 -26.40 0.98 -7.98
CA GLN A 421 -27.12 0.70 -9.23
C GLN A 421 -27.33 -0.81 -9.42
N ALA A 422 -26.25 -1.61 -9.32
CA ALA A 422 -26.31 -3.06 -9.52
C ALA A 422 -27.25 -3.75 -8.52
N MET A 423 -27.26 -3.30 -7.26
CA MET A 423 -28.04 -3.88 -6.16
C MET A 423 -29.35 -3.12 -5.88
N ASN A 424 -29.73 -2.17 -6.72
CA ASN A 424 -30.94 -1.33 -6.60
C ASN A 424 -31.08 -0.68 -5.20
N VAL A 425 -29.99 -0.08 -4.71
CA VAL A 425 -30.00 0.67 -3.43
C VAL A 425 -30.50 2.08 -3.69
N SER A 426 -31.77 2.34 -3.38
CA SER A 426 -32.47 3.56 -3.72
C SER A 426 -33.17 4.19 -2.52
N PHE A 427 -33.50 5.47 -2.65
CA PHE A 427 -34.27 6.26 -1.67
C PHE A 427 -35.32 7.09 -2.36
N LEU A 428 -36.32 7.56 -1.62
CA LEU A 428 -37.28 8.52 -2.13
C LEU A 428 -36.79 9.95 -1.86
N ASP A 429 -36.72 10.74 -2.92
CA ASP A 429 -36.37 12.16 -2.84
C ASP A 429 -37.54 12.99 -2.23
N ASN A 430 -37.35 14.31 -2.13
CA ASN A 430 -38.36 15.23 -1.59
C ASN A 430 -39.67 15.30 -2.40
N ASN A 431 -39.66 14.81 -3.65
CA ASN A 431 -40.84 14.75 -4.53
C ASN A 431 -41.45 13.34 -4.54
N GLY A 432 -40.94 12.41 -3.73
CA GLY A 432 -41.38 11.01 -3.71
C GLY A 432 -40.90 10.17 -4.89
N LYS A 433 -39.92 10.65 -5.65
CA LYS A 433 -39.29 9.92 -6.77
C LYS A 433 -38.13 9.07 -6.26
N SER A 434 -38.06 7.82 -6.74
CA SER A 434 -36.93 6.92 -6.45
C SER A 434 -35.68 7.40 -7.14
N GLN A 435 -34.57 7.47 -6.38
CA GLN A 435 -33.23 7.83 -6.81
C GLN A 435 -32.23 6.78 -6.33
N ILE A 436 -31.20 6.49 -7.13
CA ILE A 436 -30.09 5.63 -6.70
C ILE A 436 -29.15 6.43 -5.81
N MET A 437 -28.64 5.79 -4.74
CA MET A 437 -27.69 6.43 -3.84
C MET A 437 -26.29 6.49 -4.43
N GLU A 438 -25.56 7.57 -4.12
CA GLU A 438 -24.11 7.65 -4.30
C GLU A 438 -23.40 6.97 -3.14
N MET A 439 -22.28 6.30 -3.37
CA MET A 439 -21.55 5.51 -2.37
C MET A 439 -20.06 5.84 -2.35
N GLY A 440 -19.48 5.89 -1.16
CA GLY A 440 -18.04 5.94 -0.92
C GLY A 440 -17.56 4.72 -0.12
N CYS A 441 -16.27 4.37 -0.28
CA CYS A 441 -15.61 3.29 0.47
C CYS A 441 -14.26 3.76 0.98
N TYR A 442 -13.90 3.40 2.23
CA TYR A 442 -12.71 3.93 2.91
C TYR A 442 -12.07 2.84 3.76
N GLY A 443 -10.93 2.29 3.31
CA GLY A 443 -10.24 1.17 3.94
C GLY A 443 -8.94 1.55 4.65
N ILE A 444 -8.63 0.92 5.79
CA ILE A 444 -7.32 0.93 6.46
C ILE A 444 -6.94 -0.50 6.82
N GLY A 445 -5.79 -0.96 6.35
CA GLY A 445 -5.21 -2.24 6.75
C GLY A 445 -4.58 -2.17 8.13
N ILE A 446 -5.35 -2.37 9.20
CA ILE A 446 -4.91 -2.21 10.59
C ILE A 446 -3.65 -3.03 10.90
N THR A 447 -3.62 -4.29 10.47
CA THR A 447 -2.46 -5.18 10.65
C THR A 447 -1.26 -4.72 9.83
N ARG A 448 -1.49 -4.19 8.62
CA ARG A 448 -0.45 -3.65 7.75
C ARG A 448 0.16 -2.37 8.32
N VAL A 449 -0.63 -1.50 8.95
CA VAL A 449 -0.16 -0.29 9.66
C VAL A 449 0.90 -0.63 10.70
N VAL A 450 0.70 -1.70 11.49
CA VAL A 450 1.71 -2.13 12.49
C VAL A 450 3.03 -2.51 11.82
N ALA A 451 2.99 -3.28 10.74
CA ALA A 451 4.19 -3.66 9.99
C ALA A 451 4.88 -2.45 9.35
N ALA A 452 4.12 -1.54 8.74
CA ALA A 452 4.64 -0.32 8.13
C ALA A 452 5.31 0.60 9.15
N ALA A 453 4.74 0.72 10.35
CA ALA A 453 5.34 1.48 11.45
C ALA A 453 6.71 0.91 11.86
N ILE A 454 6.84 -0.42 11.89
CA ILE A 454 8.12 -1.08 12.20
C ILE A 454 9.12 -0.87 11.06
N GLU A 455 8.70 -0.92 9.79
CA GLU A 455 9.61 -0.64 8.66
C GLU A 455 10.22 0.76 8.73
N GLN A 456 9.48 1.76 9.18
CA GLN A 456 9.99 3.11 9.38
C GLN A 456 10.82 3.27 10.66
N ASN A 457 10.56 2.46 11.69
CA ASN A 457 11.05 2.70 13.04
C ASN A 457 11.68 1.43 13.63
N ASN A 458 12.89 1.14 13.21
CA ASN A 458 13.70 0.03 13.72
C ASN A 458 15.20 0.33 13.63
N ASP A 459 15.99 -0.46 14.35
CA ASP A 459 17.44 -0.52 14.24
C ASP A 459 17.94 -1.97 14.36
N GLU A 460 19.25 -2.18 14.40
CA GLU A 460 19.88 -3.50 14.53
C GLU A 460 19.47 -4.24 15.82
N LYS A 461 19.08 -3.50 16.87
CA LYS A 461 18.71 -4.06 18.17
C LYS A 461 17.25 -4.51 18.21
N GLY A 462 16.36 -3.80 17.51
CA GLY A 462 14.94 -4.14 17.52
C GLY A 462 14.01 -3.03 17.03
N ILE A 463 12.78 -3.08 17.49
CA ILE A 463 11.73 -2.12 17.17
C ILE A 463 11.97 -0.80 17.93
N ILE A 464 11.53 0.31 17.32
CA ILE A 464 11.49 1.64 17.95
C ILE A 464 10.05 2.14 17.83
N TRP A 465 9.19 1.82 18.81
CA TRP A 465 7.80 2.24 18.76
C TRP A 465 7.62 3.75 18.84
N THR A 466 6.65 4.26 18.10
CA THR A 466 6.09 5.58 18.37
C THR A 466 5.34 5.55 19.70
N LYS A 467 5.25 6.68 20.40
CA LYS A 467 4.53 6.80 21.69
C LYS A 467 3.10 6.23 21.61
N ALA A 468 2.41 6.50 20.52
CA ALA A 468 1.02 6.09 20.31
C ALA A 468 0.83 4.58 20.15
N MET A 469 1.84 3.87 19.61
CA MET A 469 1.73 2.45 19.26
C MET A 469 2.42 1.51 20.24
N ALA A 470 3.30 2.01 21.10
CA ALA A 470 4.08 1.18 22.02
C ALA A 470 3.20 0.24 22.85
N PRO A 471 3.54 -1.07 22.94
CA PRO A 471 2.72 -2.03 23.70
C PRO A 471 2.67 -1.71 25.20
N PHE A 472 3.73 -1.12 25.72
CA PHE A 472 3.86 -0.50 27.05
C PHE A 472 4.63 0.80 26.88
N GLU A 473 4.40 1.76 27.76
CA GLU A 473 5.13 3.03 27.77
C GLU A 473 6.50 2.90 28.44
N VAL A 474 6.56 2.09 29.49
CA VAL A 474 7.75 1.91 30.32
C VAL A 474 8.02 0.43 30.56
N VAL A 475 9.30 0.04 30.49
CA VAL A 475 9.77 -1.26 30.99
C VAL A 475 10.74 -1.05 32.15
N ILE A 476 10.52 -1.74 33.27
CA ILE A 476 11.43 -1.83 34.40
C ILE A 476 12.15 -3.17 34.32
N VAL A 477 13.47 -3.13 34.27
CA VAL A 477 14.36 -4.30 34.17
C VAL A 477 15.21 -4.41 35.42
N PRO A 478 14.71 -5.09 36.47
CA PRO A 478 15.45 -5.30 37.69
C PRO A 478 16.41 -6.48 37.57
N MET A 479 17.71 -6.22 37.76
CA MET A 479 18.73 -7.25 37.74
C MET A 479 18.71 -8.07 39.02
N ASN A 480 18.58 -9.39 38.91
CA ASN A 480 18.48 -10.31 40.04
C ASN A 480 17.23 -10.08 40.91
N TYR A 481 16.09 -9.75 40.33
CA TYR A 481 14.83 -9.48 41.04
C TYR A 481 14.48 -10.51 42.12
N LYS A 482 14.69 -11.81 41.86
CA LYS A 482 14.42 -12.88 42.82
C LYS A 482 15.50 -13.10 43.86
N LYS A 483 16.71 -12.56 43.65
CA LYS A 483 17.89 -12.83 44.50
C LYS A 483 18.31 -11.64 45.37
N SER A 484 17.92 -10.42 45.01
CA SER A 484 18.21 -9.18 45.72
C SER A 484 16.92 -8.55 46.22
N ASP A 485 16.73 -8.55 47.54
CA ASP A 485 15.58 -7.91 48.18
C ASP A 485 15.57 -6.41 47.92
N ALA A 486 16.73 -5.75 47.96
CA ALA A 486 16.85 -4.31 47.72
C ALA A 486 16.43 -3.94 46.29
N VAL A 487 16.84 -4.72 45.27
CA VAL A 487 16.44 -4.50 43.89
C VAL A 487 14.93 -4.74 43.71
N ARG A 488 14.40 -5.79 44.34
CA ARG A 488 12.96 -6.10 44.27
C ARG A 488 12.11 -4.99 44.89
N GLU A 489 12.46 -4.53 46.10
CA GLU A 489 11.75 -3.46 46.80
C GLU A 489 11.77 -2.15 46.00
N ALA A 490 12.94 -1.77 45.46
CA ALA A 490 13.06 -0.59 44.62
C ALA A 490 12.22 -0.71 43.32
N ALA A 491 12.27 -1.87 42.65
CA ALA A 491 11.50 -2.11 41.42
C ALA A 491 9.99 -2.09 41.69
N ASP A 492 9.52 -2.78 42.73
CA ASP A 492 8.10 -2.81 43.09
C ASP A 492 7.59 -1.42 43.50
N LYS A 493 8.41 -0.62 44.18
CA LYS A 493 8.08 0.77 44.53
C LYS A 493 7.93 1.65 43.31
N ILE A 494 8.93 1.69 42.40
CA ILE A 494 8.90 2.49 41.17
C ILE A 494 7.72 2.04 40.29
N TYR A 495 7.51 0.73 40.20
CA TYR A 495 6.37 0.16 39.45
C TYR A 495 5.02 0.65 40.00
N ALA A 496 4.84 0.62 41.32
CA ALA A 496 3.60 1.09 41.95
C ALA A 496 3.39 2.60 41.76
N GLU A 497 4.45 3.41 41.88
CA GLU A 497 4.39 4.86 41.67
C GLU A 497 3.97 5.21 40.23
N LEU A 498 4.57 4.57 39.21
CA LEU A 498 4.24 4.80 37.81
C LEU A 498 2.81 4.34 37.47
N LEU A 499 2.39 3.17 38.00
CA LEU A 499 1.00 2.69 37.80
C LEU A 499 -0.02 3.62 38.44
N ALA A 500 0.26 4.11 39.68
CA ALA A 500 -0.63 5.04 40.38
C ALA A 500 -0.81 6.37 39.64
N ALA A 501 0.22 6.77 38.86
CA ALA A 501 0.18 7.93 37.97
C ALA A 501 -0.47 7.66 36.60
N GLY A 502 -0.92 6.43 36.33
CA GLY A 502 -1.62 6.05 35.08
C GLY A 502 -0.71 5.59 33.96
N ALA A 503 0.59 5.43 34.17
CA ALA A 503 1.51 4.94 33.14
C ALA A 503 1.31 3.43 32.86
N ASP A 504 1.47 3.05 31.61
CA ASP A 504 1.37 1.66 31.15
C ASP A 504 2.73 0.96 31.25
N VAL A 505 2.95 0.22 32.36
CA VAL A 505 4.27 -0.28 32.77
C VAL A 505 4.36 -1.80 32.70
N LEU A 506 5.46 -2.30 32.11
CA LEU A 506 5.90 -3.69 32.19
C LEU A 506 7.02 -3.80 33.21
N LEU A 507 6.83 -4.59 34.29
CA LEU A 507 7.90 -4.99 35.20
C LEU A 507 8.43 -6.35 34.76
N ASP A 508 9.68 -6.42 34.32
CA ASP A 508 10.32 -7.66 33.91
C ASP A 508 10.90 -8.43 35.11
N ASP A 509 10.02 -9.11 35.79
CA ASP A 509 10.31 -9.91 37.01
C ASP A 509 10.73 -11.37 36.69
N ARG A 510 11.09 -11.66 35.44
CA ARG A 510 11.60 -12.98 35.03
C ARG A 510 12.95 -13.27 35.68
N ASP A 511 13.24 -14.56 35.95
CA ASP A 511 14.52 -15.02 36.49
C ASP A 511 15.47 -15.43 35.35
N ASP A 512 15.76 -14.47 34.48
CA ASP A 512 16.65 -14.65 33.33
C ASP A 512 17.99 -13.94 33.55
N ARG A 513 18.97 -14.25 32.67
CA ARG A 513 20.27 -13.59 32.70
C ARG A 513 20.13 -12.12 32.28
N ALA A 514 20.90 -11.24 32.92
CA ALA A 514 20.88 -9.81 32.63
C ALA A 514 20.93 -9.45 31.13
N GLY A 515 21.83 -10.12 30.38
CA GLY A 515 21.95 -9.90 28.94
C GLY A 515 20.69 -10.29 28.16
N VAL A 516 19.92 -11.30 28.59
CA VAL A 516 18.65 -11.68 27.97
C VAL A 516 17.59 -10.60 28.23
N LEU A 517 17.43 -10.17 29.48
CA LEU A 517 16.46 -9.15 29.85
C LEU A 517 16.71 -7.81 29.13
N LEU A 518 17.98 -7.40 29.02
CA LEU A 518 18.35 -6.18 28.30
C LEU A 518 18.10 -6.30 26.79
N ASN A 519 18.55 -7.40 26.17
CA ASN A 519 18.33 -7.63 24.75
C ASN A 519 16.84 -7.71 24.41
N ASP A 520 16.04 -8.38 25.23
CA ASP A 520 14.59 -8.44 25.06
C ASP A 520 13.95 -7.05 25.16
N SER A 521 14.37 -6.23 26.12
CA SER A 521 13.83 -4.87 26.29
C SER A 521 14.12 -3.97 25.08
N GLU A 522 15.31 -4.12 24.46
CA GLU A 522 15.66 -3.42 23.21
C GLU A 522 14.89 -3.95 22.02
N LEU A 523 14.77 -5.29 21.89
CA LEU A 523 14.03 -5.94 20.81
C LEU A 523 12.55 -5.57 20.83
N LEU A 524 11.92 -5.57 22.01
CA LEU A 524 10.51 -5.20 22.19
C LEU A 524 10.23 -3.73 21.89
N GLY A 525 11.24 -2.86 21.96
CA GLY A 525 11.13 -1.47 21.53
C GLY A 525 10.31 -0.56 22.45
N ILE A 526 10.15 -0.91 23.72
CA ILE A 526 9.39 -0.09 24.67
C ILE A 526 10.10 1.25 24.87
N PRO A 527 9.41 2.41 24.76
CA PRO A 527 10.04 3.72 24.70
C PRO A 527 10.94 4.09 25.87
N HIS A 528 10.52 3.78 27.09
CA HIS A 528 11.26 4.15 28.29
C HIS A 528 11.70 2.90 29.05
N ARG A 529 13.01 2.80 29.32
CA ARG A 529 13.61 1.67 30.06
C ARG A 529 14.25 2.15 31.32
N ILE A 530 13.92 1.51 32.45
CA ILE A 530 14.55 1.69 33.76
C ILE A 530 15.28 0.40 34.11
N VAL A 531 16.59 0.45 34.29
CA VAL A 531 17.39 -0.70 34.74
C VAL A 531 17.80 -0.50 36.20
N ILE A 532 17.52 -1.50 37.02
CA ILE A 532 17.81 -1.48 38.45
C ILE A 532 18.81 -2.57 38.77
N GLY A 533 20.04 -2.18 39.08
CA GLY A 533 21.13 -3.08 39.47
C GLY A 533 21.63 -2.81 40.89
N ASP A 534 22.10 -3.85 41.57
CA ASP A 534 22.60 -3.76 42.96
C ASP A 534 23.67 -2.68 43.17
N ARG A 535 24.56 -2.49 42.20
CA ARG A 535 25.65 -1.52 42.27
C ARG A 535 25.13 -0.09 42.25
N ALA A 536 24.34 0.25 41.24
CA ALA A 536 23.77 1.59 41.11
C ALA A 536 22.85 1.91 42.30
N LEU A 537 22.07 0.92 42.75
CA LEU A 537 21.15 1.09 43.86
C LEU A 537 21.87 1.38 45.21
N LYS A 538 23.06 0.80 45.44
CA LYS A 538 23.89 1.13 46.62
C LYS A 538 24.37 2.59 46.61
N GLU A 539 24.48 3.19 45.43
CA GLU A 539 24.80 4.61 45.24
C GLU A 539 23.54 5.50 45.22
N GLY A 540 22.35 4.92 45.45
CA GLY A 540 21.07 5.61 45.44
C GLY A 540 20.53 5.90 44.05
N ASN A 541 21.03 5.22 43.00
CA ASN A 541 20.74 5.50 41.61
C ASN A 541 20.13 4.31 40.88
N VAL A 542 19.51 4.58 39.75
CA VAL A 542 19.07 3.63 38.71
C VAL A 542 19.54 4.13 37.34
N GLU A 543 19.53 3.26 36.33
CA GLU A 543 19.80 3.67 34.95
C GLU A 543 18.48 3.89 34.19
N TYR A 544 18.42 4.94 33.41
CA TYR A 544 17.28 5.27 32.52
C TYR A 544 17.78 5.47 31.10
N ALA A 545 17.03 4.96 30.12
CA ALA A 545 17.28 5.20 28.71
C ALA A 545 15.96 5.32 27.94
N GLU A 546 15.95 6.18 26.95
CA GLU A 546 14.93 6.19 25.91
C GLU A 546 15.35 5.26 24.79
N ARG A 547 14.41 4.49 24.26
CA ARG A 547 14.71 3.46 23.24
C ARG A 547 15.25 4.07 21.93
N ARG A 548 14.81 5.25 21.58
CA ARG A 548 15.21 5.92 20.33
C ARG A 548 16.70 6.28 20.32
N ASP A 549 17.19 6.87 21.40
CA ASP A 549 18.58 7.31 21.51
C ASP A 549 19.47 6.25 22.17
N ASN A 550 18.85 5.42 23.02
CA ASN A 550 19.47 4.34 23.78
C ASN A 550 20.69 4.76 24.63
N GLU A 551 20.74 6.06 24.98
CA GLU A 551 21.77 6.62 25.86
C GLU A 551 21.37 6.42 27.32
N ALA A 552 22.18 5.63 28.05
CA ALA A 552 21.93 5.38 29.45
C ALA A 552 22.31 6.59 30.31
N GLN A 553 21.39 7.02 31.17
CA GLN A 553 21.57 8.11 32.12
C GLN A 553 21.44 7.56 33.55
N THR A 554 22.33 7.99 34.43
CA THR A 554 22.21 7.70 35.85
C THR A 554 21.23 8.68 36.51
N VAL A 555 20.22 8.18 37.19
CA VAL A 555 19.14 8.97 37.82
C VAL A 555 18.96 8.55 39.26
N PRO A 556 18.81 9.50 40.22
CA PRO A 556 18.48 9.16 41.59
C PRO A 556 17.20 8.33 41.69
N THR A 557 17.22 7.26 42.49
CA THR A 557 16.07 6.34 42.60
C THR A 557 14.78 7.05 43.03
N GLY A 558 14.88 8.11 43.85
CA GLY A 558 13.72 8.89 44.27
C GLY A 558 13.15 9.85 43.23
N GLU A 559 13.87 10.10 42.12
CA GLU A 559 13.47 11.04 41.05
C GLU A 559 13.04 10.36 39.77
N ILE A 560 13.30 9.06 39.62
CA ILE A 560 13.08 8.34 38.36
C ILE A 560 11.62 8.35 37.90
N ALA A 561 10.67 8.15 38.82
CA ALA A 561 9.26 8.14 38.49
C ALA A 561 8.81 9.51 37.95
N ALA A 562 9.22 10.60 38.58
CA ALA A 562 8.92 11.96 38.16
C ALA A 562 9.51 12.28 36.77
N LYS A 563 10.79 11.84 36.55
CA LYS A 563 11.47 12.01 35.26
C LYS A 563 10.70 11.29 34.11
N VAL A 564 10.35 10.02 34.31
CA VAL A 564 9.62 9.23 33.32
C VAL A 564 8.24 9.83 33.05
N LEU A 565 7.49 10.20 34.09
CA LEU A 565 6.17 10.83 33.93
C LEU A 565 6.23 12.17 33.21
N ALA A 566 7.33 12.92 33.34
CA ALA A 566 7.54 14.14 32.53
C ALA A 566 7.80 13.84 31.06
N ALA A 567 8.52 12.75 30.74
CA ALA A 567 8.78 12.31 29.36
C ALA A 567 7.54 11.70 28.68
N LEU A 568 6.60 11.16 29.47
CA LEU A 568 5.33 10.62 28.96
C LEU A 568 4.30 11.71 28.55
N LYS A 569 4.46 12.93 29.01
CA LYS A 569 3.61 14.07 28.63
C LYS A 569 3.98 14.57 27.23
#